data_8af609603c7f4a6f21104abf57e2e656
#
_entry.id   8af609603c7f4a6f21104abf57e2e656
#
_cell.length_a   1.000
_cell.length_b   1.000
_cell.length_c   1.000
_cell.angle_alpha   90.00
_cell.angle_beta   90.00
_cell.angle_gamma   90.00
#
_symmetry.space_group_name_H-M   'P 1'
#
loop_
_entity.id
_entity.type
_entity.pdbx_description
1 polymer ?
#
loop_
_entity_poly.entity_id
_entity_poly.type
_entity_poly.pdbx_seq_one_letter_code
_entity_poly.pdbx_strand_id
1 'polypeptide(L)'
;LIAAWAVEAEKVFIYMRDEYPAVLKILRTEISALEKKKIVSPGYIDLRRGAGAYICGEESAMIESIEGKRGIPRHRPPFVAQVGIFNRPTLVHNVETLHWIARICREGPEILNSVEKNGRKGLRSYSVSGRVNNPGVHLLPAGSTITDIIEAAGGMRKGHKFKAYQPGGPSSGILPASMDDIPVSYTHLRAHETNS
;
A
#
# COMPACT_ATOMS: atom_id res chain seq x y z
N LEU A 1 -5.93 -14.56 -3.64
CA LEU A 1 -6.95 -15.62 -3.61
C LEU A 1 -7.49 -15.85 -2.20
N ILE A 2 -6.65 -15.92 -1.14
CA ILE A 2 -7.09 -16.18 0.24
C ILE A 2 -8.17 -15.17 0.69
N ALA A 3 -7.93 -13.88 0.50
CA ALA A 3 -8.90 -12.84 0.86
C ALA A 3 -10.20 -12.96 0.06
N ALA A 4 -10.11 -13.27 -1.23
CA ALA A 4 -11.28 -13.49 -2.08
C ALA A 4 -12.10 -14.70 -1.65
N TRP A 5 -11.42 -15.80 -1.30
CA TRP A 5 -12.07 -16.99 -0.77
C TRP A 5 -12.77 -16.71 0.57
N ALA A 6 -12.13 -15.98 1.46
CA ALA A 6 -12.67 -15.69 2.80
C ALA A 6 -13.98 -14.87 2.78
N VAL A 7 -14.23 -14.10 1.72
CA VAL A 7 -15.45 -13.30 1.54
C VAL A 7 -16.33 -13.81 0.40
N GLU A 8 -16.05 -15.01 -0.10
CA GLU A 8 -16.81 -15.65 -1.20
C GLU A 8 -16.96 -14.75 -2.42
N ALA A 9 -15.88 -14.02 -2.77
CA ALA A 9 -15.91 -13.05 -3.86
C ALA A 9 -16.18 -13.73 -5.21
N GLU A 10 -17.15 -13.26 -5.94
CA GLU A 10 -17.48 -13.73 -7.30
C GLU A 10 -16.44 -13.31 -8.33
N LYS A 11 -15.72 -12.21 -8.08
CA LYS A 11 -14.70 -11.65 -8.97
C LYS A 11 -13.65 -10.86 -8.21
N VAL A 12 -12.42 -10.88 -8.72
CA VAL A 12 -11.29 -10.12 -8.18
C VAL A 12 -10.85 -9.08 -9.19
N PHE A 13 -10.65 -7.85 -8.73
CA PHE A 13 -10.04 -6.79 -9.51
C PHE A 13 -8.68 -6.43 -8.93
N ILE A 14 -7.64 -6.42 -9.75
CA ILE A 14 -6.33 -5.88 -9.40
C ILE A 14 -6.17 -4.56 -10.14
N TYR A 15 -6.19 -3.44 -9.40
CA TYR A 15 -5.95 -2.13 -9.97
C TYR A 15 -4.47 -1.76 -9.83
N MET A 16 -3.80 -1.55 -10.95
CA MET A 16 -2.38 -1.25 -11.00
C MET A 16 -2.13 0.09 -11.70
N ARG A 17 -1.24 0.89 -11.12
CA ARG A 17 -0.80 2.15 -11.73
C ARG A 17 -0.05 1.87 -13.04
N ASP A 18 -0.18 2.79 -14.00
CA ASP A 18 0.46 2.69 -15.31
C ASP A 18 2.00 2.76 -15.25
N GLU A 19 2.52 3.41 -14.21
CA GLU A 19 3.95 3.65 -14.00
C GLU A 19 4.77 2.37 -13.74
N TYR A 20 4.11 1.21 -13.59
CA TYR A 20 4.76 -0.06 -13.28
C TYR A 20 4.56 -1.12 -14.38
N PRO A 21 5.06 -0.90 -15.61
CA PRO A 21 4.82 -1.83 -16.74
C PRO A 21 5.41 -3.21 -16.50
N ALA A 22 6.56 -3.31 -15.81
CA ALA A 22 7.18 -4.58 -15.47
C ALA A 22 6.30 -5.40 -14.51
N VAL A 23 5.70 -4.77 -13.52
CA VAL A 23 4.77 -5.42 -12.57
C VAL A 23 3.50 -5.88 -13.27
N LEU A 24 2.95 -5.06 -14.17
CA LEU A 24 1.80 -5.45 -15.00
C LEU A 24 2.10 -6.71 -15.84
N LYS A 25 3.31 -6.83 -16.40
CA LYS A 25 3.73 -8.02 -17.14
C LYS A 25 3.78 -9.26 -16.24
N ILE A 26 4.38 -9.13 -15.05
CA ILE A 26 4.44 -10.21 -14.05
C ILE A 26 3.03 -10.67 -13.68
N LEU A 27 2.14 -9.74 -13.32
CA LEU A 27 0.77 -10.07 -12.95
C LEU A 27 0.01 -10.79 -14.06
N ARG A 28 0.13 -10.36 -15.30
CA ARG A 28 -0.47 -11.07 -16.46
C ARG A 28 0.04 -12.50 -16.60
N THR A 29 1.33 -12.69 -16.43
CA THR A 29 1.95 -14.02 -16.49
C THR A 29 1.44 -14.92 -15.39
N GLU A 30 1.38 -14.43 -14.15
CA GLU A 30 0.90 -15.19 -13.00
C GLU A 30 -0.60 -15.51 -13.09
N ILE A 31 -1.44 -14.53 -13.48
CA ILE A 31 -2.88 -14.77 -13.71
C ILE A 31 -3.08 -15.86 -14.75
N SER A 32 -2.39 -15.77 -15.90
CA SER A 32 -2.47 -16.79 -16.94
C SER A 32 -2.02 -18.17 -16.47
N ALA A 33 -0.98 -18.23 -15.61
CA ALA A 33 -0.53 -19.49 -15.02
C ALA A 33 -1.57 -20.12 -14.08
N LEU A 34 -2.26 -19.29 -13.28
CA LEU A 34 -3.35 -19.74 -12.39
C LEU A 34 -4.54 -20.29 -13.18
N GLU A 35 -4.92 -19.62 -14.28
CA GLU A 35 -5.98 -20.07 -15.19
C GLU A 35 -5.62 -21.37 -15.89
N LYS A 36 -4.39 -21.49 -16.44
CA LYS A 36 -3.89 -22.72 -17.07
C LYS A 36 -3.88 -23.90 -16.11
N LYS A 37 -3.53 -23.68 -14.84
CA LYS A 37 -3.56 -24.70 -13.79
C LYS A 37 -4.97 -24.98 -13.26
N LYS A 38 -6.01 -24.31 -13.77
CA LYS A 38 -7.39 -24.42 -13.33
C LYS A 38 -7.59 -24.11 -11.83
N ILE A 39 -6.71 -23.28 -11.26
CA ILE A 39 -6.83 -22.81 -9.86
C ILE A 39 -7.92 -21.75 -9.78
N VAL A 40 -8.08 -20.96 -10.83
CA VAL A 40 -9.17 -20.00 -11.00
C VAL A 40 -9.78 -20.16 -12.39
N SER A 41 -11.04 -19.80 -12.53
CA SER A 41 -11.71 -19.75 -13.84
C SER A 41 -11.15 -18.61 -14.69
N PRO A 42 -11.10 -18.75 -16.00
CA PRO A 42 -10.72 -17.65 -16.90
C PRO A 42 -11.54 -16.40 -16.65
N GLY A 43 -10.86 -15.27 -16.49
CA GLY A 43 -11.49 -13.98 -16.22
C GLY A 43 -11.99 -13.76 -14.79
N TYR A 44 -11.73 -14.69 -13.86
CA TYR A 44 -12.01 -14.49 -12.43
C TYR A 44 -11.22 -13.33 -11.85
N ILE A 45 -9.93 -13.20 -12.24
CA ILE A 45 -9.07 -12.08 -11.87
C ILE A 45 -8.98 -11.11 -13.04
N ASP A 46 -9.47 -9.89 -12.86
CA ASP A 46 -9.44 -8.82 -13.84
C ASP A 46 -8.34 -7.80 -13.47
N LEU A 47 -7.32 -7.70 -14.31
CA LEU A 47 -6.21 -6.75 -14.12
C LEU A 47 -6.53 -5.43 -14.82
N ARG A 48 -6.79 -4.40 -14.05
CA ARG A 48 -7.09 -3.04 -14.52
C ARG A 48 -5.84 -2.14 -14.44
N ARG A 49 -5.52 -1.51 -15.55
CA ARG A 49 -4.48 -0.49 -15.64
C ARG A 49 -5.08 0.88 -15.42
N GLY A 50 -4.66 1.56 -14.36
CA GLY A 50 -5.06 2.93 -14.08
C GLY A 50 -4.28 3.94 -14.92
N ALA A 51 -4.82 5.15 -15.10
CA ALA A 51 -4.20 6.24 -15.85
C ALA A 51 -3.15 7.05 -15.05
N GLY A 52 -2.64 6.52 -13.94
CA GLY A 52 -1.63 7.20 -13.12
C GLY A 52 -2.15 8.33 -12.22
N ALA A 53 -3.46 8.53 -12.13
CA ALA A 53 -4.03 9.56 -11.27
C ALA A 53 -3.86 9.18 -9.78
N TYR A 54 -3.20 10.03 -9.00
CA TYR A 54 -2.94 9.82 -7.57
C TYR A 54 -4.22 9.61 -6.76
N ILE A 55 -5.29 10.35 -7.06
CA ILE A 55 -6.58 10.25 -6.38
C ILE A 55 -7.19 8.84 -6.45
N CYS A 56 -6.89 8.06 -7.47
CA CYS A 56 -7.35 6.67 -7.58
C CYS A 56 -6.67 5.71 -6.59
N GLY A 57 -5.78 6.21 -5.72
CA GLY A 57 -5.33 5.50 -4.53
C GLY A 57 -6.36 5.48 -3.40
N GLU A 58 -7.34 6.39 -3.41
CA GLU A 58 -8.51 6.36 -2.54
C GLU A 58 -9.49 5.29 -3.04
N GLU A 59 -10.04 4.47 -2.12
CA GLU A 59 -10.78 3.25 -2.48
C GLU A 59 -12.01 3.52 -3.37
N SER A 60 -12.79 4.56 -3.10
CA SER A 60 -14.00 4.84 -3.87
C SER A 60 -13.68 5.46 -5.24
N ALA A 61 -12.65 6.30 -5.32
CA ALA A 61 -12.15 6.84 -6.59
C ALA A 61 -11.56 5.73 -7.48
N MET A 62 -10.88 4.76 -6.89
CA MET A 62 -10.40 3.56 -7.59
C MET A 62 -11.55 2.76 -8.16
N ILE A 63 -12.62 2.55 -7.40
CA ILE A 63 -13.84 1.85 -7.85
C ILE A 63 -14.48 2.59 -9.04
N GLU A 64 -14.66 3.91 -8.96
CA GLU A 64 -15.16 4.72 -10.07
C GLU A 64 -14.31 4.52 -11.34
N SER A 65 -12.97 4.53 -11.19
CA SER A 65 -12.04 4.30 -12.29
C SER A 65 -12.16 2.89 -12.89
N ILE A 66 -12.33 1.85 -12.06
CA ILE A 66 -12.54 0.46 -12.51
C ILE A 66 -13.84 0.36 -13.31
N GLU A 67 -14.88 1.07 -12.90
CA GLU A 67 -16.18 1.13 -13.59
C GLU A 67 -16.15 1.94 -14.90
N GLY A 68 -14.99 2.53 -15.26
CA GLY A 68 -14.84 3.35 -16.47
C GLY A 68 -15.32 4.78 -16.31
N LYS A 69 -15.60 5.22 -15.10
CA LYS A 69 -15.98 6.58 -14.75
C LYS A 69 -14.76 7.43 -14.38
N ARG A 70 -14.95 8.74 -14.23
CA ARG A 70 -13.93 9.61 -13.68
C ARG A 70 -13.66 9.22 -12.23
N GLY A 71 -12.40 9.03 -11.86
CA GLY A 71 -11.96 8.63 -10.51
C GLY A 71 -12.14 9.75 -9.49
N ILE A 72 -13.38 10.02 -9.13
CA ILE A 72 -13.75 10.99 -8.10
C ILE A 72 -14.20 10.22 -6.85
N PRO A 73 -13.70 10.56 -5.65
CA PRO A 73 -14.16 9.94 -4.42
C PRO A 73 -15.67 10.07 -4.21
N ARG A 74 -16.29 9.02 -3.69
CA ARG A 74 -17.72 8.99 -3.35
C ARG A 74 -17.95 9.58 -1.96
N HIS A 75 -19.11 10.20 -1.76
CA HIS A 75 -19.57 10.54 -0.41
C HIS A 75 -19.84 9.28 0.42
N ARG A 76 -19.61 9.36 1.71
CA ARG A 76 -19.87 8.30 2.67
C ARG A 76 -20.84 8.80 3.75
N PRO A 77 -21.84 7.99 4.17
CA PRO A 77 -22.24 6.69 3.66
C PRO A 77 -22.90 6.76 2.27
N PRO A 78 -23.02 5.64 1.49
CA PRO A 78 -22.66 4.26 1.86
C PRO A 78 -21.16 3.99 1.76
N PHE A 79 -20.66 3.05 2.58
CA PHE A 79 -19.29 2.56 2.50
C PHE A 79 -19.14 1.52 1.39
N VAL A 80 -17.94 1.34 0.86
CA VAL A 80 -17.66 0.38 -0.23
C VAL A 80 -17.97 -1.07 0.15
N ALA A 81 -17.92 -1.40 1.43
CA ALA A 81 -18.35 -2.70 1.95
C ALA A 81 -19.87 -2.94 1.79
N GLN A 82 -20.65 -1.88 1.61
CA GLN A 82 -22.10 -1.93 1.38
C GLN A 82 -22.41 -1.77 -0.10
N VAL A 83 -21.83 -0.75 -0.74
CA VAL A 83 -22.04 -0.38 -2.14
C VAL A 83 -20.68 -0.05 -2.78
N GLY A 84 -20.04 -1.06 -3.33
CA GLY A 84 -18.73 -0.98 -3.98
C GLY A 84 -18.81 -1.07 -5.51
N ILE A 85 -17.95 -1.92 -6.11
CA ILE A 85 -17.86 -2.12 -7.56
C ILE A 85 -19.21 -2.63 -8.13
N PHE A 86 -19.71 -1.96 -9.16
CA PHE A 86 -21.00 -2.26 -9.80
C PHE A 86 -22.15 -2.41 -8.81
N ASN A 87 -22.18 -1.56 -7.79
CA ASN A 87 -23.17 -1.55 -6.70
C ASN A 87 -23.19 -2.83 -5.85
N ARG A 88 -22.10 -3.61 -5.83
CA ARG A 88 -21.98 -4.81 -5.01
C ARG A 88 -21.09 -4.56 -3.79
N PRO A 89 -21.32 -5.23 -2.66
CA PRO A 89 -20.38 -5.20 -1.53
C PRO A 89 -18.96 -5.53 -1.99
N THR A 90 -17.98 -4.72 -1.59
CA THR A 90 -16.62 -4.87 -2.08
C THR A 90 -15.62 -4.79 -0.94
N LEU A 91 -14.74 -5.80 -0.84
CA LEU A 91 -13.59 -5.78 0.04
C LEU A 91 -12.40 -5.14 -0.71
N VAL A 92 -11.82 -4.09 -0.14
CA VAL A 92 -10.66 -3.41 -0.69
C VAL A 92 -9.45 -3.61 0.20
N HIS A 93 -8.34 -4.03 -0.37
CA HIS A 93 -7.05 -4.16 0.33
C HIS A 93 -5.90 -3.62 -0.53
N ASN A 94 -4.88 -3.08 0.14
CA ASN A 94 -3.61 -2.82 -0.51
C ASN A 94 -2.79 -4.11 -0.66
N VAL A 95 -1.79 -4.06 -1.56
CA VAL A 95 -0.95 -5.22 -1.90
C VAL A 95 -0.09 -5.68 -0.71
N GLU A 96 0.40 -4.77 0.12
CA GLU A 96 1.20 -5.13 1.29
C GLU A 96 0.39 -5.96 2.28
N THR A 97 -0.87 -5.58 2.54
CA THR A 97 -1.79 -6.37 3.38
C THR A 97 -1.98 -7.78 2.82
N LEU A 98 -2.22 -7.91 1.50
CA LEU A 98 -2.41 -9.22 0.86
C LEU A 98 -1.14 -10.09 0.90
N HIS A 99 0.04 -9.47 0.78
CA HIS A 99 1.31 -10.16 0.96
C HIS A 99 1.44 -10.77 2.36
N TRP A 100 1.14 -9.99 3.40
CA TRP A 100 1.21 -10.45 4.78
C TRP A 100 0.15 -11.52 5.10
N ILE A 101 -1.07 -11.40 4.57
CA ILE A 101 -2.11 -12.43 4.73
C ILE A 101 -1.58 -13.79 4.22
N ALA A 102 -1.01 -13.83 3.02
CA ALA A 102 -0.47 -15.05 2.45
C ALA A 102 0.67 -15.65 3.30
N ARG A 103 1.55 -14.80 3.82
CA ARG A 103 2.64 -15.23 4.69
C ARG A 103 2.16 -15.73 6.05
N ILE A 104 1.24 -15.02 6.68
CA ILE A 104 0.65 -15.42 7.97
C ILE A 104 -0.04 -16.77 7.85
N CYS A 105 -0.80 -17.02 6.79
CA CYS A 105 -1.45 -18.30 6.55
C CYS A 105 -0.46 -19.47 6.38
N ARG A 106 0.74 -19.19 5.86
CA ARG A 106 1.78 -20.20 5.61
C ARG A 106 2.72 -20.39 6.80
N GLU A 107 3.10 -19.31 7.46
CA GLU A 107 4.21 -19.25 8.42
C GLU A 107 3.74 -18.98 9.86
N GLY A 108 2.45 -18.68 10.05
CA GLY A 108 1.86 -18.31 11.34
C GLY A 108 1.96 -16.81 11.66
N PRO A 109 1.18 -16.34 12.66
CA PRO A 109 1.12 -14.91 13.01
C PRO A 109 2.41 -14.38 13.64
N GLU A 110 3.27 -15.25 14.15
CA GLU A 110 4.50 -14.86 14.85
C GLU A 110 5.50 -14.13 13.94
N ILE A 111 5.41 -14.30 12.62
CA ILE A 111 6.25 -13.54 11.66
C ILE A 111 6.08 -12.01 11.79
N LEU A 112 4.97 -11.56 12.30
CA LEU A 112 4.72 -10.14 12.59
C LEU A 112 4.77 -9.86 14.09
N ASN A 113 4.19 -10.73 14.92
CA ASN A 113 4.10 -10.50 16.37
C ASN A 113 5.44 -10.52 17.09
N SER A 114 6.43 -11.26 16.56
CA SER A 114 7.79 -11.32 17.11
C SER A 114 8.63 -10.06 16.87
N VAL A 115 8.18 -9.19 15.94
CA VAL A 115 8.87 -7.94 15.64
C VAL A 115 8.11 -6.79 16.28
N GLU A 116 8.74 -6.15 17.27
CA GLU A 116 8.18 -4.98 17.96
C GLU A 116 9.22 -3.87 18.07
N LYS A 117 8.80 -2.63 17.81
CA LYS A 117 9.61 -1.43 18.02
C LYS A 117 8.69 -0.25 18.35
N ASN A 118 9.06 0.52 19.40
CA ASN A 118 8.30 1.71 19.83
C ASN A 118 6.80 1.44 20.02
N GLY A 119 6.46 0.28 20.63
CA GLY A 119 5.06 -0.13 20.88
C GLY A 119 4.26 -0.54 19.65
N ARG A 120 4.92 -0.74 18.50
CA ARG A 120 4.28 -1.18 17.25
C ARG A 120 4.85 -2.51 16.81
N LYS A 121 3.95 -3.44 16.50
CA LYS A 121 4.28 -4.79 16.02
C LYS A 121 4.25 -4.85 14.50
N GLY A 122 5.03 -5.78 13.97
CA GLY A 122 5.09 -6.11 12.56
C GLY A 122 6.14 -5.35 11.76
N LEU A 123 6.20 -5.69 10.50
CA LEU A 123 7.10 -5.09 9.50
C LEU A 123 6.31 -4.20 8.55
N ARG A 124 6.99 -3.19 8.02
CA ARG A 124 6.45 -2.27 7.03
C ARG A 124 7.51 -1.92 5.98
N SER A 125 7.06 -1.76 4.74
CA SER A 125 7.90 -1.25 3.66
C SER A 125 7.97 0.27 3.70
N TYR A 126 9.19 0.80 3.76
CA TYR A 126 9.47 2.23 3.70
C TYR A 126 10.14 2.56 2.38
N SER A 127 9.50 3.41 1.57
CA SER A 127 10.08 3.92 0.34
C SER A 127 10.89 5.18 0.64
N VAL A 128 12.21 5.10 0.46
CA VAL A 128 13.15 6.16 0.83
C VAL A 128 13.73 6.81 -0.41
N SER A 129 13.64 8.11 -0.49
CA SER A 129 14.24 8.93 -1.54
C SER A 129 14.96 10.13 -0.94
N GLY A 130 15.76 10.83 -1.73
CA GLY A 130 16.51 12.01 -1.32
C GLY A 130 18.01 11.76 -1.20
N ARG A 131 18.68 12.45 -0.26
CA ARG A 131 20.14 12.49 -0.14
C ARG A 131 20.71 11.37 0.74
N VAL A 132 20.15 10.16 0.64
CA VAL A 132 20.66 8.94 1.29
C VAL A 132 21.56 8.15 0.34
N ASN A 133 22.43 7.29 0.89
CA ASN A 133 23.34 6.48 0.08
C ASN A 133 22.63 5.43 -0.75
N ASN A 134 21.64 4.73 -0.17
CA ASN A 134 20.87 3.66 -0.82
C ASN A 134 19.38 4.01 -0.84
N PRO A 135 18.91 4.88 -1.77
CA PRO A 135 17.50 5.12 -1.95
C PRO A 135 16.80 3.86 -2.46
N GLY A 136 15.54 3.64 -2.05
CA GLY A 136 14.80 2.44 -2.42
C GLY A 136 13.77 2.05 -1.39
N VAL A 137 13.32 0.80 -1.43
CA VAL A 137 12.36 0.25 -0.48
C VAL A 137 13.09 -0.60 0.56
N HIS A 138 12.87 -0.27 1.83
CA HIS A 138 13.47 -0.96 2.97
C HIS A 138 12.36 -1.56 3.84
N LEU A 139 12.49 -2.84 4.19
CA LEU A 139 11.55 -3.54 5.07
C LEU A 139 12.08 -3.43 6.51
N LEU A 140 11.37 -2.70 7.36
CA LEU A 140 11.78 -2.40 8.74
C LEU A 140 10.61 -2.60 9.71
N PRO A 141 10.88 -2.66 11.04
CA PRO A 141 9.82 -2.66 12.05
C PRO A 141 8.84 -1.49 11.88
N ALA A 142 7.56 -1.73 12.09
CA ALA A 142 6.49 -0.72 11.88
C ALA A 142 6.64 0.53 12.77
N GLY A 143 7.37 0.43 13.88
CA GLY A 143 7.69 1.54 14.78
C GLY A 143 9.01 2.25 14.49
N SER A 144 9.64 2.06 13.33
CA SER A 144 10.90 2.70 12.97
C SER A 144 10.76 4.21 12.88
N THR A 145 11.78 4.91 13.40
CA THR A 145 11.93 6.36 13.30
C THR A 145 12.57 6.75 11.97
N ILE A 146 12.61 8.04 11.65
CA ILE A 146 13.29 8.49 10.43
C ILE A 146 14.81 8.23 10.51
N THR A 147 15.41 8.29 11.70
CA THR A 147 16.80 7.95 11.90
C THR A 147 17.09 6.49 11.55
N ASP A 148 16.27 5.56 12.03
CA ASP A 148 16.37 4.13 11.66
C ASP A 148 16.27 3.90 10.14
N ILE A 149 15.36 4.63 9.52
CA ILE A 149 15.12 4.51 8.07
C ILE A 149 16.31 5.05 7.28
N ILE A 150 16.89 6.17 7.70
CA ILE A 150 18.10 6.74 7.10
C ILE A 150 19.28 5.79 7.26
N GLU A 151 19.47 5.20 8.45
CA GLU A 151 20.52 4.21 8.72
C GLU A 151 20.39 2.98 7.82
N ALA A 152 19.18 2.42 7.70
CA ALA A 152 18.89 1.31 6.80
C ALA A 152 19.16 1.66 5.33
N ALA A 153 18.97 2.92 4.95
CA ALA A 153 19.32 3.45 3.63
C ALA A 153 20.82 3.82 3.50
N GLY A 154 21.68 3.31 4.39
CA GLY A 154 23.13 3.52 4.35
C GLY A 154 23.61 4.89 4.82
N GLY A 155 22.76 5.64 5.52
CA GLY A 155 23.05 6.98 6.01
C GLY A 155 22.93 8.07 4.95
N MET A 156 23.23 9.31 5.37
CA MET A 156 23.24 10.47 4.46
C MET A 156 24.46 10.43 3.54
N ARG A 157 24.31 10.90 2.32
CA ARG A 157 25.43 11.08 1.37
C ARG A 157 26.48 12.02 1.94
N LYS A 158 27.74 11.76 1.58
CA LYS A 158 28.87 12.60 2.00
C LYS A 158 28.62 14.09 1.71
N GLY A 159 28.86 14.93 2.70
CA GLY A 159 28.64 16.39 2.60
C GLY A 159 27.19 16.83 2.83
N HIS A 160 26.28 15.92 3.11
CA HIS A 160 24.88 16.25 3.40
C HIS A 160 24.56 15.98 4.87
N LYS A 161 23.76 16.87 5.45
CA LYS A 161 23.20 16.72 6.80
C LYS A 161 21.69 16.58 6.71
N PHE A 162 21.12 15.71 7.53
CA PHE A 162 19.67 15.58 7.67
C PHE A 162 19.09 16.86 8.25
N LYS A 163 18.05 17.42 7.61
CA LYS A 163 17.38 18.65 8.06
C LYS A 163 15.88 18.47 8.22
N ALA A 164 15.25 17.72 7.33
CA ALA A 164 13.80 17.53 7.32
C ALA A 164 13.42 16.31 6.48
N TYR A 165 12.20 15.82 6.66
CA TYR A 165 11.62 14.70 5.90
C TYR A 165 10.12 14.85 5.68
N GLN A 166 9.60 14.13 4.70
CA GLN A 166 8.17 14.00 4.42
C GLN A 166 7.72 12.56 4.69
N PRO A 167 7.03 12.27 5.81
CA PRO A 167 6.72 10.90 6.22
C PRO A 167 5.71 10.17 5.32
N GLY A 168 4.91 10.91 4.55
CA GLY A 168 3.87 10.35 3.67
C GLY A 168 3.92 10.86 2.23
N GLY A 169 5.05 11.42 1.80
CA GLY A 169 5.20 11.98 0.46
C GLY A 169 4.54 13.35 0.31
N PRO A 170 4.22 13.78 -0.93
CA PRO A 170 3.81 15.16 -1.23
C PRO A 170 2.54 15.64 -0.52
N SER A 171 1.66 14.75 -0.14
CA SER A 171 0.40 15.06 0.58
C SER A 171 0.60 15.25 2.09
N SER A 172 1.77 14.92 2.62
CA SER A 172 2.11 15.15 4.01
C SER A 172 2.89 16.43 4.22
N GLY A 173 2.84 16.98 5.45
CA GLY A 173 3.72 18.07 5.85
C GLY A 173 5.19 17.67 5.89
N ILE A 174 6.06 18.67 5.99
CA ILE A 174 7.50 18.48 6.20
C ILE A 174 7.77 18.53 7.69
N LEU A 175 8.42 17.49 8.22
CA LEU A 175 8.86 17.43 9.60
C LEU A 175 10.35 17.77 9.70
N PRO A 176 10.75 18.61 10.67
CA PRO A 176 12.15 18.98 10.87
C PRO A 176 12.95 17.80 11.50
N ALA A 177 14.26 17.85 11.37
CA ALA A 177 15.15 16.86 11.97
C ALA A 177 15.07 16.77 13.51
N SER A 178 14.60 17.83 14.18
CA SER A 178 14.33 17.82 15.63
C SER A 178 13.18 16.90 16.06
N MET A 179 12.45 16.32 15.12
CA MET A 179 11.38 15.34 15.33
C MET A 179 11.79 13.96 14.79
N ASP A 180 13.05 13.59 14.96
CA ASP A 180 13.62 12.36 14.43
C ASP A 180 13.38 11.12 15.30
N ASP A 181 12.92 11.30 16.53
CA ASP A 181 12.55 10.27 17.48
C ASP A 181 11.12 9.73 17.33
N ILE A 182 10.32 10.39 16.51
CA ILE A 182 8.91 10.00 16.30
C ILE A 182 8.83 8.82 15.32
N PRO A 183 8.13 7.72 15.67
CA PRO A 183 7.90 6.63 14.75
C PRO A 183 7.17 7.07 13.49
N VAL A 184 7.73 6.81 12.32
CA VAL A 184 7.12 7.19 11.05
C VAL A 184 5.83 6.38 10.83
N SER A 185 4.70 7.06 10.81
CA SER A 185 3.38 6.44 10.61
C SER A 185 2.36 7.39 9.99
N TYR A 186 1.30 6.82 9.41
CA TYR A 186 0.18 7.58 8.86
C TYR A 186 -0.58 8.44 9.88
N THR A 187 -0.46 8.18 11.17
CA THR A 187 -1.14 8.98 12.20
C THR A 187 -0.64 10.43 12.25
N HIS A 188 0.58 10.69 11.83
CA HIS A 188 1.10 12.06 11.71
C HIS A 188 0.57 12.79 10.47
N LEU A 189 -0.03 12.07 9.51
CA LEU A 189 -0.65 12.64 8.31
C LEU A 189 -2.04 13.21 8.59
N ARG A 190 -2.73 12.72 9.63
CA ARG A 190 -4.08 13.17 10.01
C ARG A 190 -4.12 14.50 10.77
N ALA A 191 -2.98 15.03 11.17
CA ALA A 191 -2.94 16.31 11.90
C ALA A 191 -3.38 17.53 11.06
N HIS A 192 -3.65 17.35 9.77
CA HIS A 192 -4.11 18.39 8.86
C HIS A 192 -5.44 18.08 8.15
N GLU A 193 -6.15 17.04 8.53
CA GLU A 193 -7.57 16.96 8.23
C GLU A 193 -8.25 18.00 9.13
N THR A 194 -8.32 19.23 8.65
CA THR A 194 -9.09 20.30 9.29
C THR A 194 -10.53 19.85 9.42
N ASN A 195 -11.03 19.89 10.65
CA ASN A 195 -12.46 19.88 10.90
C ASN A 195 -13.11 21.03 10.12
N SER A 196 -13.76 20.71 9.03
CA SER A 196 -14.70 21.58 8.34
C SER A 196 -16.05 20.90 8.31
#